data_380a899a4e2c6fb3039a7c8b4c46a838
#
_entry.id   380a899a4e2c6fb3039a7c8b4c46a838
#
_cell.length_a   1.000
_cell.length_b   1.000
_cell.length_c   1.000
_cell.angle_alpha   90.00
_cell.angle_beta   90.00
_cell.angle_gamma   90.00
#
_symmetry.space_group_name_H-M   'P 1'
#
loop_
_entity.id
_entity.type
_entity.pdbx_description
1 polymer ?
#
loop_
_entity_poly.entity_id
_entity_poly.type
_entity_poly.pdbx_seq_one_letter_code
_entity_poly.pdbx_strand_id
1 'polypeptide(L)'
;MRMSISSLLFVTGVLLLTFGKVNAQEKTIVQLLNKQLQKELKSSPNDASVVVLQPFKINEKKELSVKLKTTNVHMGESEIITRTVSLGKIKSLVKDINVLFETESDAVTIVTTTIANDGTVKSETTNSYDLFFTEINKDRDNEDFRDKLITAFKKAGYKIDCTIWAD
;
A
#
# COMPACT_ATOMS: atom_id res chain seq x y z
N MET A 1 -30.55 8.88 -37.43
CA MET A 1 -30.17 9.86 -36.39
C MET A 1 -28.68 10.16 -36.57
N ARG A 2 -28.29 11.28 -37.15
CA ARG A 2 -26.90 11.65 -37.39
C ARG A 2 -26.39 12.39 -36.12
N MET A 3 -25.57 11.75 -35.32
CA MET A 3 -24.88 12.45 -34.25
C MET A 3 -23.92 13.48 -34.85
N SER A 4 -24.03 14.73 -34.37
CA SER A 4 -23.13 15.81 -34.78
C SER A 4 -21.70 15.51 -34.29
N ILE A 5 -20.71 15.79 -35.13
CA ILE A 5 -19.28 15.64 -34.82
C ILE A 5 -18.90 16.41 -33.53
N SER A 6 -19.57 17.54 -33.27
CA SER A 6 -19.41 18.35 -32.07
C SER A 6 -19.79 17.60 -30.78
N SER A 7 -20.84 16.76 -30.82
CA SER A 7 -21.26 15.96 -29.67
C SER A 7 -20.26 14.84 -29.38
N LEU A 8 -19.64 14.27 -30.39
CA LEU A 8 -18.62 13.22 -30.24
C LEU A 8 -17.32 13.76 -29.58
N LEU A 9 -16.89 14.95 -30.01
CA LEU A 9 -15.70 15.62 -29.44
C LEU A 9 -15.91 16.02 -27.98
N PHE A 10 -17.12 16.44 -27.58
CA PHE A 10 -17.41 16.81 -26.20
C PHE A 10 -17.39 15.58 -25.28
N VAL A 11 -17.97 14.46 -25.70
CA VAL A 11 -17.96 13.21 -24.93
C VAL A 11 -16.54 12.65 -24.74
N THR A 12 -15.71 12.72 -25.80
CA THR A 12 -14.30 12.25 -25.72
C THR A 12 -13.46 13.14 -24.79
N GLY A 13 -13.68 14.45 -24.82
CA GLY A 13 -12.97 15.41 -23.96
C GLY A 13 -13.29 15.22 -22.46
N VAL A 14 -14.54 14.95 -22.11
CA VAL A 14 -14.97 14.69 -20.72
C VAL A 14 -14.40 13.38 -20.23
N LEU A 15 -14.35 12.34 -21.06
CA LEU A 15 -13.77 11.04 -20.68
C LEU A 15 -12.28 11.14 -20.36
N LEU A 16 -11.50 11.87 -21.15
CA LEU A 16 -10.05 12.08 -20.92
C LEU A 16 -9.75 12.84 -19.63
N LEU A 17 -10.60 13.81 -19.25
CA LEU A 17 -10.43 14.59 -18.02
C LEU A 17 -10.68 13.76 -16.74
N THR A 18 -11.52 12.74 -16.80
CA THR A 18 -11.81 11.88 -15.65
C THR A 18 -10.68 10.88 -15.36
N PHE A 19 -10.07 10.30 -16.39
CA PHE A 19 -8.93 9.38 -16.22
C PHE A 19 -7.70 10.05 -15.61
N GLY A 20 -7.40 11.29 -15.97
CA GLY A 20 -6.29 12.05 -15.41
C GLY A 20 -6.43 12.32 -13.90
N LYS A 21 -7.64 12.55 -13.42
CA LYS A 21 -7.91 12.83 -12.01
C LYS A 21 -7.74 11.60 -11.11
N VAL A 22 -8.17 10.42 -11.55
CA VAL A 22 -8.04 9.17 -10.77
C VAL A 22 -6.58 8.80 -10.57
N ASN A 23 -5.75 8.85 -11.61
CA ASN A 23 -4.32 8.56 -11.50
C ASN A 23 -3.59 9.53 -10.55
N ALA A 24 -3.97 10.81 -10.54
CA ALA A 24 -3.40 11.78 -9.62
C ALA A 24 -3.74 11.48 -8.15
N GLN A 25 -4.93 10.96 -7.86
CA GLN A 25 -5.35 10.61 -6.50
C GLN A 25 -4.70 9.31 -5.99
N GLU A 26 -4.53 8.31 -6.85
CA GLU A 26 -3.77 7.10 -6.52
C GLU A 26 -2.31 7.44 -6.16
N LYS A 27 -1.71 8.39 -6.90
CA LYS A 27 -0.38 8.93 -6.55
C LYS A 27 -0.36 9.56 -5.17
N THR A 28 -1.45 10.21 -4.74
CA THR A 28 -1.56 10.80 -3.39
C THR A 28 -1.58 9.71 -2.31
N ILE A 29 -2.27 8.58 -2.52
CA ILE A 29 -2.25 7.43 -1.60
C ILE A 29 -0.80 6.95 -1.40
N VAL A 30 -0.09 6.72 -2.49
CA VAL A 30 1.33 6.29 -2.47
C VAL A 30 2.22 7.30 -1.75
N GLN A 31 2.05 8.59 -1.99
CA GLN A 31 2.83 9.65 -1.35
C GLN A 31 2.60 9.69 0.16
N LEU A 32 1.35 9.56 0.62
CA LEU A 32 1.02 9.54 2.04
C LEU A 32 1.64 8.34 2.75
N LEU A 33 1.47 7.14 2.20
CA LEU A 33 2.04 5.91 2.75
C LEU A 33 3.58 5.99 2.83
N ASN A 34 4.23 6.39 1.75
CA ASN A 34 5.70 6.48 1.72
C ASN A 34 6.24 7.57 2.65
N LYS A 35 5.57 8.72 2.75
CA LYS A 35 5.96 9.79 3.66
C LYS A 35 5.90 9.33 5.11
N GLN A 36 4.80 8.66 5.50
CA GLN A 36 4.63 8.17 6.86
C GLN A 36 5.63 7.06 7.18
N LEU A 37 5.78 6.07 6.31
CA LEU A 37 6.77 5.00 6.49
C LEU A 37 8.20 5.55 6.64
N GLN A 38 8.60 6.52 5.81
CA GLN A 38 9.92 7.15 5.93
C GLN A 38 10.09 7.96 7.22
N LYS A 39 9.03 8.62 7.72
CA LYS A 39 9.06 9.32 9.02
C LYS A 39 9.38 8.33 10.13
N GLU A 40 8.74 7.17 10.14
CA GLU A 40 8.91 6.15 11.18
C GLU A 40 10.27 5.45 11.13
N LEU A 41 10.77 5.14 9.96
CA LEU A 41 12.11 4.57 9.80
C LEU A 41 13.20 5.54 10.28
N LYS A 42 13.05 6.84 10.08
CA LYS A 42 13.99 7.86 10.58
C LYS A 42 13.94 8.05 12.09
N SER A 43 12.78 7.85 12.71
CA SER A 43 12.62 7.98 14.18
C SER A 43 13.25 6.83 14.95
N SER A 44 13.64 5.75 14.29
CA SER A 44 14.28 4.58 14.90
C SER A 44 15.52 4.13 14.11
N PRO A 45 16.57 4.96 14.05
CA PRO A 45 17.77 4.67 13.24
C PRO A 45 18.53 3.41 13.68
N ASN A 46 18.32 2.95 14.92
CA ASN A 46 18.94 1.75 15.48
C ASN A 46 18.11 0.47 15.23
N ASP A 47 16.89 0.58 14.71
CA ASP A 47 16.06 -0.56 14.35
C ASP A 47 16.31 -0.93 12.87
N ALA A 48 17.48 -1.52 12.63
CA ALA A 48 17.87 -2.02 11.31
C ALA A 48 17.12 -3.29 10.88
N SER A 49 16.07 -3.68 11.64
CA SER A 49 15.33 -4.91 11.36
C SER A 49 14.53 -4.86 10.07
N VAL A 50 14.12 -3.67 9.62
CA VAL A 50 13.32 -3.48 8.41
C VAL A 50 14.01 -2.49 7.45
N VAL A 51 14.24 -2.93 6.21
CA VAL A 51 14.75 -2.11 5.12
C VAL A 51 13.75 -2.08 3.97
N VAL A 52 13.39 -0.88 3.50
CA VAL A 52 12.51 -0.73 2.35
C VAL A 52 13.33 -0.93 1.07
N LEU A 53 13.12 -2.05 0.36
CA LEU A 53 13.74 -2.32 -0.93
C LEU A 53 12.98 -1.66 -2.07
N GLN A 54 11.65 -1.63 -1.99
CA GLN A 54 10.78 -0.92 -2.91
C GLN A 54 9.69 -0.22 -2.12
N PRO A 55 9.59 1.11 -2.19
CA PRO A 55 8.53 1.85 -1.52
C PRO A 55 7.16 1.48 -2.08
N PHE A 56 6.10 1.89 -1.38
CA PHE A 56 4.74 1.73 -1.87
C PHE A 56 4.62 2.26 -3.29
N LYS A 57 3.97 1.49 -4.15
CA LYS A 57 3.59 1.88 -5.50
C LYS A 57 2.25 1.26 -5.87
N ILE A 58 1.57 1.89 -6.81
CA ILE A 58 0.37 1.36 -7.46
C ILE A 58 0.72 1.15 -8.93
N ASN A 59 0.45 -0.05 -9.44
CA ASN A 59 0.68 -0.41 -10.84
C ASN A 59 -0.54 -0.11 -11.73
N GLU A 60 -0.44 -0.39 -13.02
CA GLU A 60 -1.51 -0.19 -14.00
C GLU A 60 -2.75 -1.05 -13.73
N LYS A 61 -2.59 -2.20 -13.06
CA LYS A 61 -3.67 -3.09 -12.62
C LYS A 61 -4.36 -2.61 -11.35
N LYS A 62 -4.00 -1.41 -10.83
CA LYS A 62 -4.52 -0.86 -9.57
C LYS A 62 -4.17 -1.70 -8.35
N GLU A 63 -3.01 -2.30 -8.35
CA GLU A 63 -2.48 -3.07 -7.24
C GLU A 63 -1.47 -2.23 -6.46
N LEU A 64 -1.72 -2.06 -5.15
CA LEU A 64 -0.80 -1.49 -4.19
C LEU A 64 0.22 -2.55 -3.80
N SER A 65 1.51 -2.22 -3.83
CA SER A 65 2.57 -3.12 -3.39
C SER A 65 3.68 -2.40 -2.64
N VAL A 66 4.38 -3.15 -1.78
CA VAL A 66 5.60 -2.74 -1.07
C VAL A 66 6.55 -3.92 -1.02
N LYS A 67 7.87 -3.66 -1.07
CA LYS A 67 8.89 -4.71 -0.91
C LYS A 67 9.86 -4.32 0.19
N LEU A 68 10.02 -5.21 1.16
CA LEU A 68 10.78 -5.00 2.38
C LEU A 68 11.83 -6.11 2.52
N LYS A 69 12.91 -5.80 3.24
CA LYS A 69 13.82 -6.81 3.78
C LYS A 69 13.75 -6.72 5.30
N THR A 70 13.53 -7.85 5.94
CA THR A 70 13.62 -8.00 7.40
C THR A 70 14.83 -8.85 7.75
N THR A 71 15.45 -8.59 8.88
CA THR A 71 16.61 -9.36 9.34
C THR A 71 16.29 -9.98 10.70
N ASN A 72 16.33 -11.30 10.76
CA ASN A 72 16.25 -12.03 12.02
C ASN A 72 17.66 -12.24 12.57
N VAL A 73 18.08 -11.35 13.48
CA VAL A 73 19.43 -11.36 14.04
C VAL A 73 19.74 -12.67 14.79
N HIS A 74 18.72 -13.29 15.39
CA HIS A 74 18.90 -14.51 16.19
C HIS A 74 19.10 -15.77 15.31
N MET A 75 18.51 -15.79 14.13
CA MET A 75 18.62 -16.94 13.22
C MET A 75 19.70 -16.72 12.16
N GLY A 76 20.25 -15.51 12.06
CA GLY A 76 21.22 -15.19 11.05
C GLY A 76 20.64 -15.26 9.63
N GLU A 77 19.37 -14.99 9.47
CA GLU A 77 18.65 -15.05 8.21
C GLU A 77 17.99 -13.69 7.91
N SER A 78 17.73 -13.44 6.65
CA SER A 78 16.92 -12.32 6.23
C SER A 78 15.80 -12.77 5.31
N GLU A 79 14.70 -12.06 5.34
CA GLU A 79 13.56 -12.31 4.48
C GLU A 79 13.31 -11.09 3.58
N ILE A 80 13.08 -11.35 2.30
CA ILE A 80 12.55 -10.35 1.38
C ILE A 80 11.06 -10.63 1.24
N ILE A 81 10.24 -9.67 1.67
CA ILE A 81 8.79 -9.77 1.70
C ILE A 81 8.21 -8.80 0.69
N THR A 82 7.45 -9.31 -0.28
CA THR A 82 6.66 -8.50 -1.20
C THR A 82 5.19 -8.68 -0.87
N ARG A 83 4.48 -7.60 -0.53
CA ARG A 83 3.04 -7.60 -0.30
C ARG A 83 2.35 -6.89 -1.44
N THR A 84 1.25 -7.46 -1.93
CA THR A 84 0.46 -6.91 -3.03
C THR A 84 -1.03 -7.07 -2.76
N VAL A 85 -1.82 -6.03 -3.03
CA VAL A 85 -3.28 -6.04 -2.91
C VAL A 85 -3.92 -5.15 -3.98
N SER A 86 -5.04 -5.59 -4.55
CA SER A 86 -5.85 -4.72 -5.41
C SER A 86 -6.55 -3.64 -4.57
N LEU A 87 -6.50 -2.37 -4.99
CA LEU A 87 -7.15 -1.25 -4.28
C LEU A 87 -8.65 -1.47 -4.12
N GLY A 88 -9.31 -2.07 -5.11
CA GLY A 88 -10.74 -2.37 -5.06
C GLY A 88 -11.14 -3.46 -4.07
N LYS A 89 -10.17 -4.20 -3.52
CA LYS A 89 -10.37 -5.25 -2.52
C LYS A 89 -10.16 -4.78 -1.08
N ILE A 90 -9.66 -3.56 -0.88
CA ILE A 90 -9.47 -2.95 0.43
C ILE A 90 -10.83 -2.48 0.96
N LYS A 91 -11.20 -2.90 2.17
CA LYS A 91 -12.45 -2.58 2.84
C LYS A 91 -12.29 -1.48 3.88
N SER A 92 -11.27 -1.62 4.73
CA SER A 92 -11.07 -0.70 5.85
C SER A 92 -9.61 -0.43 6.13
N LEU A 93 -9.38 0.69 6.79
CA LEU A 93 -8.11 1.08 7.40
C LEU A 93 -8.25 0.86 8.92
N VAL A 94 -7.29 0.15 9.49
CA VAL A 94 -7.27 -0.18 10.92
C VAL A 94 -5.91 0.18 11.50
N LYS A 95 -5.90 0.64 12.73
CA LYS A 95 -4.69 0.73 13.56
C LYS A 95 -5.01 0.17 14.96
N ASP A 96 -4.28 -0.86 15.33
CA ASP A 96 -4.15 -1.33 16.69
C ASP A 96 -2.69 -1.09 17.14
N ILE A 97 -1.76 -1.94 16.80
CA ILE A 97 -0.32 -1.65 16.94
C ILE A 97 0.22 -1.14 15.60
N ASN A 98 -0.16 -1.81 14.51
CA ASN A 98 0.23 -1.45 13.15
C ASN A 98 -0.93 -0.81 12.39
N VAL A 99 -0.61 0.11 11.50
CA VAL A 99 -1.55 0.53 10.46
C VAL A 99 -1.62 -0.58 9.40
N LEU A 100 -2.81 -1.09 9.17
CA LEU A 100 -3.07 -2.14 8.18
C LEU A 100 -4.34 -1.87 7.39
N PHE A 101 -4.47 -2.52 6.25
CA PHE A 101 -5.71 -2.58 5.51
C PHE A 101 -6.35 -3.95 5.70
N GLU A 102 -7.60 -3.96 6.13
CA GLU A 102 -8.47 -5.14 6.01
C GLU A 102 -8.99 -5.22 4.59
N THR A 103 -9.06 -6.44 4.05
CA THR A 103 -9.42 -6.68 2.66
C THR A 103 -10.53 -7.72 2.53
N GLU A 104 -10.93 -8.04 1.31
CA GLU A 104 -11.67 -9.26 1.06
C GLU A 104 -10.80 -10.48 1.41
N SER A 105 -11.45 -11.63 1.65
CA SER A 105 -10.72 -12.87 1.94
C SER A 105 -9.70 -13.17 0.86
N ASP A 106 -8.50 -13.58 1.29
CA ASP A 106 -7.38 -13.99 0.45
C ASP A 106 -6.95 -12.96 -0.62
N ALA A 107 -7.27 -11.67 -0.42
CA ALA A 107 -6.99 -10.63 -1.41
C ALA A 107 -5.55 -10.09 -1.36
N VAL A 108 -4.82 -10.33 -0.28
CA VAL A 108 -3.42 -9.92 -0.12
C VAL A 108 -2.50 -11.08 -0.51
N THR A 109 -1.69 -10.89 -1.52
CA THR A 109 -0.62 -11.84 -1.86
C THR A 109 0.67 -11.43 -1.18
N ILE A 110 1.29 -12.36 -0.45
CA ILE A 110 2.61 -12.19 0.17
C ILE A 110 3.57 -13.21 -0.42
N VAL A 111 4.64 -12.70 -1.06
CA VAL A 111 5.77 -13.51 -1.50
C VAL A 111 6.92 -13.28 -0.53
N THR A 112 7.38 -14.35 0.13
CA THR A 112 8.51 -14.32 1.06
C THR A 112 9.66 -15.15 0.52
N THR A 113 10.83 -14.51 0.35
CA THR A 113 12.08 -15.16 -0.03
C THR A 113 13.02 -15.15 1.17
N THR A 114 13.35 -16.32 1.71
CA THR A 114 14.30 -16.48 2.83
C THR A 114 15.72 -16.58 2.29
N ILE A 115 16.63 -15.78 2.84
CA ILE A 115 18.03 -15.67 2.45
C ILE A 115 18.92 -16.03 3.64
N ALA A 116 19.84 -16.95 3.45
CA ALA A 116 20.87 -17.32 4.43
C ALA A 116 21.92 -16.21 4.60
N ASN A 117 22.76 -16.33 5.65
CA ASN A 117 23.85 -15.39 5.91
C ASN A 117 24.87 -15.26 4.79
N ASP A 118 25.08 -16.32 4.02
CA ASP A 118 25.98 -16.35 2.87
C ASP A 118 25.35 -15.74 1.60
N GLY A 119 24.10 -15.24 1.69
CA GLY A 119 23.36 -14.65 0.58
C GLY A 119 22.63 -15.65 -0.29
N THR A 120 22.68 -16.95 0.00
CA THR A 120 21.96 -17.96 -0.77
C THR A 120 20.46 -17.92 -0.46
N VAL A 121 19.61 -18.13 -1.49
CA VAL A 121 18.16 -18.28 -1.31
C VAL A 121 17.87 -19.68 -0.78
N LYS A 122 17.25 -19.76 0.40
CA LYS A 122 16.82 -21.01 1.03
C LYS A 122 15.45 -21.47 0.55
N SER A 123 14.51 -20.54 0.46
CA SER A 123 13.14 -20.85 0.10
C SER A 123 12.44 -19.61 -0.47
N GLU A 124 11.41 -19.88 -1.26
CA GLU A 124 10.43 -18.88 -1.66
C GLU A 124 9.03 -19.45 -1.44
N THR A 125 8.17 -18.68 -0.78
CA THR A 125 6.78 -19.06 -0.52
C THR A 125 5.84 -17.97 -1.00
N THR A 126 4.65 -18.37 -1.45
CA THR A 126 3.56 -17.44 -1.79
C THR A 126 2.34 -17.83 -1.01
N ASN A 127 1.79 -16.90 -0.26
CA ASN A 127 0.60 -17.09 0.57
C ASN A 127 -0.40 -15.97 0.33
N SER A 128 -1.68 -16.25 0.60
CA SER A 128 -2.76 -15.28 0.55
C SER A 128 -3.30 -14.99 1.95
N TYR A 129 -3.70 -13.73 2.18
CA TYR A 129 -4.20 -13.24 3.46
C TYR A 129 -5.31 -12.21 3.24
N ASP A 130 -6.00 -11.83 4.32
CA ASP A 130 -7.01 -10.78 4.38
C ASP A 130 -6.54 -9.47 5.04
N LEU A 131 -5.26 -9.42 5.45
CA LEU A 131 -4.65 -8.26 6.09
C LEU A 131 -3.38 -7.82 5.35
N PHE A 132 -3.32 -6.54 4.97
CA PHE A 132 -2.14 -5.93 4.37
C PHE A 132 -1.45 -5.02 5.38
N PHE A 133 -0.34 -5.48 5.95
CA PHE A 133 0.48 -4.72 6.90
C PHE A 133 1.36 -3.69 6.19
N THR A 134 1.35 -2.45 6.69
CA THR A 134 2.09 -1.33 6.09
C THR A 134 3.46 -1.08 6.71
N GLU A 135 3.79 -1.70 7.83
CA GLU A 135 4.96 -1.41 8.68
C GLU A 135 4.95 0.01 9.28
N ILE A 136 3.80 0.68 9.30
CA ILE A 136 3.59 1.96 9.97
C ILE A 136 3.06 1.64 11.37
N ASN A 137 3.90 1.77 12.42
CA ASN A 137 3.57 1.25 13.75
C ASN A 137 4.14 2.04 14.94
N LYS A 138 4.87 3.14 14.72
CA LYS A 138 5.58 3.86 15.79
C LYS A 138 4.97 5.20 16.15
N ASP A 139 4.32 5.85 15.20
CA ASP A 139 3.70 7.17 15.41
C ASP A 139 2.33 6.97 16.08
N ARG A 140 2.19 7.41 17.33
CA ARG A 140 0.96 7.26 18.09
C ARG A 140 -0.11 8.24 17.61
N ASP A 141 0.21 9.52 17.58
CA ASP A 141 -0.71 10.61 17.23
C ASP A 141 -0.73 10.82 15.71
N ASN A 142 -1.31 9.90 14.96
CA ASN A 142 -1.32 9.96 13.49
C ASN A 142 -2.73 9.97 12.85
N GLU A 143 -3.74 10.50 13.57
CA GLU A 143 -5.10 10.66 13.05
C GLU A 143 -5.15 11.52 11.79
N ASP A 144 -4.33 12.55 11.71
CA ASP A 144 -4.15 13.37 10.51
C ASP A 144 -3.74 12.55 9.27
N PHE A 145 -2.90 11.55 9.47
CA PHE A 145 -2.51 10.62 8.41
C PHE A 145 -3.68 9.73 8.00
N ARG A 146 -4.42 9.17 8.97
CA ARG A 146 -5.65 8.40 8.73
C ARG A 146 -6.64 9.18 7.86
N ASP A 147 -6.99 10.39 8.28
CA ASP A 147 -8.03 11.19 7.63
C ASP A 147 -7.63 11.61 6.21
N LYS A 148 -6.36 11.95 6.01
CA LYS A 148 -5.80 12.25 4.69
C LYS A 148 -5.80 11.01 3.79
N LEU A 149 -5.46 9.84 4.34
CA LEU A 149 -5.41 8.59 3.58
C LEU A 149 -6.82 8.15 3.14
N ILE A 150 -7.80 8.14 4.05
CA ILE A 150 -9.20 7.86 3.74
C ILE A 150 -9.72 8.83 2.67
N THR A 151 -9.42 10.12 2.82
CA THR A 151 -9.80 11.14 1.83
C THR A 151 -9.18 10.88 0.47
N ALA A 152 -7.91 10.44 0.41
CA ALA A 152 -7.23 10.11 -0.84
C ALA A 152 -7.86 8.90 -1.54
N PHE A 153 -8.18 7.83 -0.79
CA PHE A 153 -8.92 6.67 -1.31
C PHE A 153 -10.28 7.08 -1.87
N LYS A 154 -11.07 7.84 -1.11
CA LYS A 154 -12.38 8.33 -1.54
C LYS A 154 -12.29 9.16 -2.83
N LYS A 155 -11.31 10.06 -2.95
CA LYS A 155 -11.08 10.87 -4.15
C LYS A 155 -10.61 10.03 -5.34
N ALA A 156 -9.92 8.93 -5.10
CA ALA A 156 -9.53 7.96 -6.13
C ALA A 156 -10.67 7.02 -6.54
N GLY A 157 -11.85 7.14 -5.92
CA GLY A 157 -13.02 6.33 -6.25
C GLY A 157 -13.13 5.02 -5.46
N TYR A 158 -12.26 4.81 -4.45
CA TYR A 158 -12.31 3.64 -3.57
C TYR A 158 -13.03 3.99 -2.28
N LYS A 159 -13.97 3.13 -1.88
CA LYS A 159 -14.68 3.28 -0.62
C LYS A 159 -14.00 2.42 0.44
N ILE A 160 -13.37 3.06 1.42
CA ILE A 160 -12.80 2.40 2.59
C ILE A 160 -13.35 3.06 3.86
N ASP A 161 -13.54 2.27 4.89
CA ASP A 161 -13.95 2.73 6.21
C ASP A 161 -12.74 2.72 7.18
N CYS A 162 -12.90 3.33 8.37
CA CYS A 162 -11.96 3.16 9.48
C CYS A 162 -12.74 2.49 10.62
N THR A 163 -12.39 1.25 10.93
CA THR A 163 -13.13 0.46 11.94
C THR A 163 -12.56 0.63 13.33
N ILE A 164 -11.23 0.66 13.45
CA ILE A 164 -10.50 0.83 14.70
C ILE A 164 -9.33 1.76 14.45
N TRP A 165 -9.10 2.72 15.38
CA TRP A 165 -7.91 3.55 15.40
C TRP A 165 -7.53 3.78 16.86
N ALA A 166 -6.67 2.92 17.39
CA ALA A 166 -6.18 2.93 18.75
C ALA A 166 -4.68 3.22 18.80
N ASP A 167 -4.23 3.89 19.87
CA ASP A 167 -2.84 4.22 20.15
C ASP A 167 -2.33 3.52 21.41
#